data_e1d38f2f66fa92250db51dd0d9027cca
#
_entry.id   e1d38f2f66fa92250db51dd0d9027cca
#
_cell.length_a   1.000
_cell.length_b   1.000
_cell.length_c   1.000
_cell.angle_alpha   90.00
_cell.angle_beta   90.00
_cell.angle_gamma   90.00
#
_symmetry.space_group_name_H-M   'P 1'
#
loop_
_entity.id
_entity.type
_entity.pdbx_description
1 polymer ?
#
loop_
_entity_poly.entity_id
_entity_poly.type
_entity_poly.pdbx_seq_one_letter_code
_entity_poly.pdbx_strand_id
1 'polypeptide(L)'
;MKKISFAVYAAWNYEKEEQVINNKSAQGWQLRKGGCFHSVFEKDETAKYIYRIDCNPGVLKSKEEKERYVDFFACQGWEYINSTFNGWNYFKKPYREDADEKEYEIYSDSTSYLEMLGRWIKIARAVQVLLAVMGIAYLFLTVWSRDRINILVSIESIVFILFLQYGISKMKAKFLKSDKSI
;
A
#
# COMPACT_ATOMS: atom_id res chain seq x y z
N MET A 1 6.28 -19.86 17.38
CA MET A 1 4.90 -19.41 17.74
C MET A 1 4.43 -18.42 16.69
N LYS A 2 3.18 -18.58 16.17
CA LYS A 2 2.61 -17.67 15.17
C LYS A 2 1.56 -16.77 15.80
N LYS A 3 1.44 -15.53 15.33
CA LYS A 3 0.47 -14.53 15.78
C LYS A 3 -0.16 -13.84 14.57
N ILE A 4 -1.49 -13.78 14.55
CA ILE A 4 -2.24 -12.99 13.57
C ILE A 4 -2.57 -11.64 14.20
N SER A 5 -2.30 -10.56 13.48
CA SER A 5 -2.61 -9.19 13.89
C SER A 5 -3.60 -8.59 12.91
N PHE A 6 -4.80 -8.31 13.38
CA PHE A 6 -5.81 -7.62 12.59
C PHE A 6 -5.59 -6.11 12.68
N ALA A 7 -5.39 -5.48 11.55
CA ALA A 7 -5.30 -4.03 11.41
C ALA A 7 -5.63 -3.65 9.97
N VAL A 8 -6.27 -2.50 9.79
CA VAL A 8 -6.55 -1.92 8.49
C VAL A 8 -5.87 -0.57 8.42
N TYR A 9 -4.99 -0.41 7.44
CA TYR A 9 -4.33 0.86 7.16
C TYR A 9 -4.84 1.41 5.84
N ALA A 10 -5.23 2.69 5.85
CA ALA A 10 -5.49 3.37 4.60
C ALA A 10 -4.18 3.48 3.80
N ALA A 11 -4.26 3.31 2.50
CA ALA A 11 -3.09 3.31 1.61
C ALA A 11 -2.16 4.53 1.79
N TRP A 12 -2.73 5.70 2.06
CA TRP A 12 -1.95 6.92 2.33
C TRP A 12 -1.30 6.99 3.71
N ASN A 13 -1.51 5.96 4.54
CA ASN A 13 -0.90 5.78 5.86
C ASN A 13 0.01 4.55 5.93
N TYR A 14 0.51 4.06 4.77
CA TYR A 14 1.37 2.87 4.70
C TYR A 14 2.63 2.99 5.59
N GLU A 15 3.17 4.20 5.77
CA GLU A 15 4.31 4.44 6.67
C GLU A 15 3.99 4.10 8.13
N LYS A 16 2.73 4.28 8.57
CA LYS A 16 2.30 3.85 9.92
C LYS A 16 2.29 2.33 10.03
N GLU A 17 1.91 1.64 8.95
CA GLU A 17 1.97 0.19 8.90
C GLU A 17 3.43 -0.29 8.99
N GLU A 18 4.34 0.31 8.24
CA GLU A 18 5.78 0.04 8.34
C GLU A 18 6.30 0.23 9.77
N GLN A 19 5.95 1.33 10.42
CA GLN A 19 6.35 1.60 11.80
C GLN A 19 5.85 0.51 12.76
N VAL A 20 4.60 0.09 12.63
CA VAL A 20 4.03 -0.97 13.47
C VAL A 20 4.72 -2.31 13.23
N ILE A 21 5.01 -2.65 11.97
CA ILE A 21 5.73 -3.89 11.64
C ILE A 21 7.16 -3.85 12.20
N ASN A 22 7.87 -2.73 12.03
CA ASN A 22 9.23 -2.55 12.54
C ASN A 22 9.29 -2.60 14.07
N ASN A 23 8.33 -1.99 14.76
CA ASN A 23 8.22 -2.07 16.22
C ASN A 23 7.99 -3.51 16.72
N LYS A 24 7.22 -4.30 15.97
CA LYS A 24 7.03 -5.73 16.27
C LYS A 24 8.31 -6.54 16.01
N SER A 25 9.02 -6.24 14.93
CA SER A 25 10.32 -6.86 14.64
C SER A 25 11.33 -6.62 15.77
N ALA A 26 11.39 -5.40 16.28
CA ALA A 26 12.24 -5.05 17.42
C ALA A 26 11.88 -5.82 18.71
N GLN A 27 10.62 -6.31 18.81
CA GLN A 27 10.14 -7.17 19.92
C GLN A 27 10.28 -8.68 19.61
N GLY A 28 10.99 -9.05 18.55
CA GLY A 28 11.20 -10.44 18.12
C GLY A 28 10.00 -11.04 17.37
N TRP A 29 9.08 -10.24 16.84
CA TRP A 29 7.96 -10.71 16.00
C TRP A 29 8.22 -10.37 14.54
N GLN A 30 8.62 -11.37 13.76
CA GLN A 30 8.99 -11.17 12.36
C GLN A 30 7.79 -11.38 11.44
N LEU A 31 7.58 -10.45 10.49
CA LEU A 31 6.49 -10.53 9.51
C LEU A 31 6.75 -11.69 8.55
N ARG A 32 5.76 -12.58 8.42
CA ARG A 32 5.75 -13.70 7.45
C ARG A 32 4.81 -13.44 6.28
N LYS A 33 3.75 -12.64 6.52
CA LYS A 33 2.81 -12.26 5.48
C LYS A 33 2.17 -10.92 5.85
N GLY A 34 2.31 -9.93 4.99
CA GLY A 34 1.56 -8.69 5.05
C GLY A 34 0.21 -8.80 4.33
N GLY A 35 -0.78 -8.04 4.77
CA GLY A 35 -2.09 -8.06 4.14
C GLY A 35 -2.97 -6.87 4.53
N CYS A 36 -3.97 -6.59 3.69
CA CYS A 36 -4.85 -5.42 3.84
C CYS A 36 -5.69 -5.42 5.13
N PHE A 37 -6.03 -6.60 5.66
CA PHE A 37 -6.92 -6.76 6.82
C PHE A 37 -6.24 -7.43 8.00
N HIS A 38 -5.23 -8.25 7.74
CA HIS A 38 -4.46 -8.94 8.77
C HIS A 38 -3.05 -9.23 8.27
N SER A 39 -2.11 -9.25 9.20
CA SER A 39 -0.73 -9.64 8.97
C SER A 39 -0.36 -10.81 9.87
N VAL A 40 0.50 -11.72 9.39
CA VAL A 40 0.96 -12.90 10.11
C VAL A 40 2.39 -12.69 10.54
N PHE A 41 2.63 -12.85 11.85
CA PHE A 41 3.95 -12.74 12.47
C PHE A 41 4.36 -14.08 13.06
N GLU A 42 5.67 -14.32 13.08
CA GLU A 42 6.28 -15.45 13.75
C GLU A 42 7.31 -14.97 14.76
N LYS A 43 7.32 -15.60 15.93
CA LYS A 43 8.28 -15.28 16.98
C LYS A 43 9.66 -15.79 16.58
N ASP A 44 10.61 -14.87 16.45
CA ASP A 44 12.01 -15.13 16.20
C ASP A 44 12.83 -13.98 16.83
N GLU A 45 13.44 -14.26 17.98
CA GLU A 45 14.23 -13.30 18.73
C GLU A 45 15.70 -13.26 18.28
N THR A 46 16.10 -14.23 17.44
CA THR A 46 17.49 -14.32 16.94
C THR A 46 17.74 -13.42 15.74
N ALA A 47 16.66 -12.97 15.08
CA ALA A 47 16.73 -12.13 13.90
C ALA A 47 15.98 -10.80 14.13
N LYS A 48 16.52 -9.73 13.59
CA LYS A 48 15.87 -8.41 13.53
C LYS A 48 15.92 -7.92 12.10
N TYR A 49 14.76 -7.45 11.60
CA TYR A 49 14.64 -6.94 10.25
C TYR A 49 14.02 -5.54 10.24
N ILE A 50 14.36 -4.77 9.24
CA ILE A 50 13.64 -3.56 8.83
C ILE A 50 12.71 -3.94 7.67
N TYR A 51 11.49 -3.47 7.74
CA TYR A 51 10.44 -3.72 6.75
C TYR A 51 10.07 -2.44 6.01
N ARG A 52 9.83 -2.58 4.71
CA ARG A 52 9.34 -1.52 3.82
C ARG A 52 8.23 -2.04 2.93
N ILE A 53 7.40 -1.11 2.49
CA ILE A 53 6.22 -1.39 1.67
C ILE A 53 6.27 -0.52 0.41
N ASP A 54 6.17 -1.13 -0.76
CA ASP A 54 6.04 -0.44 -2.05
C ASP A 54 4.70 -0.74 -2.73
N CYS A 55 4.17 0.24 -3.46
CA CYS A 55 2.97 0.07 -4.27
C CYS A 55 3.34 -0.12 -5.75
N ASN A 56 3.28 -1.36 -6.20
CA ASN A 56 3.47 -1.72 -7.61
C ASN A 56 2.50 -2.82 -8.04
N PRO A 57 1.32 -2.48 -8.58
CA PRO A 57 0.37 -3.47 -9.08
C PRO A 57 0.85 -4.18 -10.36
N GLY A 58 1.92 -3.69 -10.99
CA GLY A 58 2.55 -4.34 -12.16
C GLY A 58 2.97 -5.77 -11.86
N VAL A 59 3.43 -6.06 -10.64
CA VAL A 59 3.84 -7.40 -10.19
C VAL A 59 2.71 -8.44 -10.21
N LEU A 60 1.46 -8.00 -10.33
CA LEU A 60 0.30 -8.89 -10.41
C LEU A 60 -0.06 -9.29 -11.84
N LYS A 61 0.59 -8.67 -12.86
CA LYS A 61 0.24 -8.86 -14.26
C LYS A 61 0.82 -10.15 -14.84
N SER A 62 2.08 -10.44 -14.55
CA SER A 62 2.76 -11.63 -15.00
C SER A 62 3.86 -12.07 -14.03
N LYS A 63 4.31 -13.33 -14.21
CA LYS A 63 5.41 -13.90 -13.42
C LYS A 63 6.73 -13.20 -13.74
N GLU A 64 6.97 -12.89 -14.99
CA GLU A 64 8.18 -12.23 -15.46
C GLU A 64 8.30 -10.80 -14.91
N GLU A 65 7.19 -10.05 -14.86
CA GLU A 65 7.15 -8.72 -14.24
C GLU A 65 7.48 -8.78 -12.75
N LYS A 66 6.92 -9.79 -12.07
CA LYS A 66 7.20 -10.03 -10.66
C LYS A 66 8.65 -10.39 -10.42
N GLU A 67 9.22 -11.30 -11.19
CA GLU A 67 10.61 -11.74 -11.06
C GLU A 67 11.57 -10.55 -11.25
N ARG A 68 11.42 -9.77 -12.32
CA ARG A 68 12.23 -8.56 -12.56
C ARG A 68 12.14 -7.55 -11.40
N TYR A 69 10.95 -7.36 -10.88
CA TYR A 69 10.73 -6.45 -9.76
C TYR A 69 11.38 -6.94 -8.47
N VAL A 70 11.25 -8.23 -8.16
CA VAL A 70 11.88 -8.85 -6.98
C VAL A 70 13.39 -8.79 -7.10
N ASP A 71 13.96 -9.14 -8.27
CA ASP A 71 15.39 -9.11 -8.53
C ASP A 71 15.98 -7.70 -8.39
N PHE A 72 15.24 -6.67 -8.85
CA PHE A 72 15.66 -5.28 -8.68
C PHE A 72 15.88 -4.90 -7.21
N PHE A 73 14.97 -5.28 -6.33
CA PHE A 73 15.11 -5.02 -4.89
C PHE A 73 16.10 -5.97 -4.21
N ALA A 74 16.21 -7.21 -4.69
CA ALA A 74 17.18 -8.17 -4.18
C ALA A 74 18.63 -7.70 -4.41
N CYS A 75 18.94 -7.05 -5.53
CA CYS A 75 20.24 -6.44 -5.78
C CYS A 75 20.60 -5.33 -4.77
N GLN A 76 19.59 -4.76 -4.10
CA GLN A 76 19.77 -3.76 -3.04
C GLN A 76 19.74 -4.38 -1.63
N GLY A 77 19.70 -5.71 -1.54
CA GLY A 77 19.68 -6.46 -0.27
C GLY A 77 18.30 -6.59 0.38
N TRP A 78 17.21 -6.27 -0.35
CA TRP A 78 15.85 -6.48 0.11
C TRP A 78 15.35 -7.87 -0.22
N GLU A 79 14.76 -8.55 0.76
CA GLU A 79 14.08 -9.83 0.58
C GLU A 79 12.58 -9.60 0.44
N TYR A 80 12.00 -10.09 -0.65
CA TYR A 80 10.57 -10.02 -0.91
C TYR A 80 9.80 -11.00 -0.03
N ILE A 81 8.69 -10.54 0.56
CA ILE A 81 7.81 -11.36 1.40
C ILE A 81 6.57 -11.78 0.62
N ASN A 82 5.73 -10.84 0.24
CA ASN A 82 4.51 -11.09 -0.54
C ASN A 82 3.93 -9.79 -1.12
N SER A 83 3.01 -9.97 -2.09
CA SER A 83 2.10 -8.92 -2.56
C SER A 83 0.70 -9.10 -1.98
N THR A 84 -0.04 -8.00 -1.86
CA THR A 84 -1.48 -8.00 -1.66
C THR A 84 -2.20 -7.89 -3.00
N PHE A 85 -3.50 -8.20 -3.03
CA PHE A 85 -4.31 -8.17 -4.26
C PHE A 85 -4.43 -6.78 -4.91
N ASN A 86 -4.18 -5.71 -4.16
CA ASN A 86 -4.21 -4.32 -4.62
C ASN A 86 -2.83 -3.73 -4.92
N GLY A 87 -1.79 -4.58 -5.00
CA GLY A 87 -0.45 -4.21 -5.48
C GLY A 87 0.50 -3.64 -4.44
N TRP A 88 0.20 -3.78 -3.14
CA TRP A 88 1.16 -3.49 -2.09
C TRP A 88 2.10 -4.67 -1.90
N ASN A 89 3.40 -4.39 -1.86
CA ASN A 89 4.48 -5.38 -1.80
C ASN A 89 5.28 -5.14 -0.53
N TYR A 90 5.52 -6.21 0.21
CA TYR A 90 6.27 -6.19 1.47
C TYR A 90 7.66 -6.72 1.27
N PHE A 91 8.64 -5.99 1.80
CA PHE A 91 10.04 -6.34 1.78
C PHE A 91 10.61 -6.30 3.19
N LYS A 92 11.69 -7.06 3.41
CA LYS A 92 12.49 -6.99 4.63
C LYS A 92 13.97 -6.95 4.28
N LYS A 93 14.77 -6.35 5.17
CA LYS A 93 16.23 -6.32 5.10
C LYS A 93 16.79 -6.60 6.49
N PRO A 94 17.85 -7.42 6.64
CA PRO A 94 18.46 -7.66 7.94
C PRO A 94 18.90 -6.35 8.60
N TYR A 95 18.56 -6.18 9.87
CA TYR A 95 19.03 -5.03 10.65
C TYR A 95 20.49 -5.23 11.04
N ARG A 96 21.31 -4.20 10.87
CA ARG A 96 22.69 -4.12 11.32
C ARG A 96 22.88 -2.84 12.13
N GLU A 97 23.58 -2.90 13.24
CA GLU A 97 23.82 -1.75 14.13
C GLU A 97 24.78 -0.72 13.51
N ASP A 98 25.64 -1.17 12.60
CA ASP A 98 26.66 -0.37 11.91
C ASP A 98 26.15 0.26 10.60
N ALA A 99 24.92 -0.05 10.18
CA ALA A 99 24.37 0.45 8.92
C ALA A 99 23.77 1.86 9.07
N ASP A 100 23.99 2.71 8.07
CA ASP A 100 23.33 4.02 7.98
C ASP A 100 21.81 3.83 7.79
N GLU A 101 21.00 4.71 8.37
CA GLU A 101 19.53 4.71 8.18
C GLU A 101 19.15 4.77 6.71
N LYS A 102 19.94 5.43 5.87
CA LYS A 102 19.74 5.49 4.41
C LYS A 102 19.83 4.14 3.73
N GLU A 103 20.56 3.18 4.28
CA GLU A 103 20.62 1.82 3.74
C GLU A 103 19.28 1.09 3.83
N TYR A 104 18.40 1.57 4.71
CA TYR A 104 17.05 1.04 4.91
C TYR A 104 15.97 1.85 4.18
N GLU A 105 16.35 2.81 3.37
CA GLU A 105 15.43 3.44 2.43
C GLU A 105 15.23 2.53 1.21
N ILE A 106 13.97 2.23 0.90
CA ILE A 106 13.63 1.36 -0.25
C ILE A 106 13.79 2.11 -1.58
N TYR A 107 13.78 3.45 -1.54
CA TYR A 107 13.99 4.31 -2.70
C TYR A 107 15.32 5.03 -2.54
N SER A 108 16.20 4.85 -3.53
CA SER A 108 17.50 5.52 -3.57
C SER A 108 17.41 7.00 -3.99
N ASP A 109 16.28 7.40 -4.56
CA ASP A 109 16.03 8.73 -5.08
C ASP A 109 14.56 9.13 -4.94
N SER A 110 14.30 10.44 -4.96
CA SER A 110 12.95 10.99 -4.86
C SER A 110 12.08 10.64 -6.07
N THR A 111 12.65 10.43 -7.25
CA THR A 111 11.92 10.09 -8.47
C THR A 111 11.22 8.74 -8.32
N SER A 112 11.92 7.71 -7.86
CA SER A 112 11.38 6.38 -7.60
C SER A 112 10.25 6.41 -6.56
N TYR A 113 10.42 7.22 -5.50
CA TYR A 113 9.38 7.45 -4.51
C TYR A 113 8.13 8.12 -5.11
N LEU A 114 8.34 9.17 -5.91
CA LEU A 114 7.26 9.90 -6.59
C LEU A 114 6.52 9.02 -7.60
N GLU A 115 7.21 8.11 -8.29
CA GLU A 115 6.60 7.12 -9.16
C GLU A 115 5.67 6.17 -8.41
N MET A 116 6.08 5.70 -7.22
CA MET A 116 5.23 4.87 -6.37
C MET A 116 3.94 5.61 -5.97
N LEU A 117 4.06 6.85 -5.49
CA LEU A 117 2.90 7.68 -5.17
C LEU A 117 2.00 7.89 -6.39
N GLY A 118 2.61 8.14 -7.56
CA GLY A 118 1.91 8.30 -8.82
C GLY A 118 1.14 7.04 -9.26
N ARG A 119 1.73 5.85 -9.08
CA ARG A 119 1.05 4.57 -9.36
C ARG A 119 -0.22 4.42 -8.52
N TRP A 120 -0.11 4.67 -7.22
CA TRP A 120 -1.28 4.61 -6.33
C TRP A 120 -2.36 5.64 -6.71
N ILE A 121 -1.98 6.90 -6.97
CA ILE A 121 -2.92 7.96 -7.38
C ILE A 121 -3.66 7.58 -8.66
N LYS A 122 -2.97 6.99 -9.65
CA LYS A 122 -3.61 6.52 -10.89
C LYS A 122 -4.69 5.47 -10.62
N ILE A 123 -4.40 4.49 -9.74
CA ILE A 123 -5.36 3.46 -9.35
C ILE A 123 -6.57 4.10 -8.64
N ALA A 124 -6.31 4.95 -7.65
CA ALA A 124 -7.38 5.63 -6.91
C ALA A 124 -8.28 6.46 -7.83
N ARG A 125 -7.71 7.14 -8.84
CA ARG A 125 -8.45 7.86 -9.87
C ARG A 125 -9.30 6.94 -10.74
N ALA A 126 -8.76 5.81 -11.19
CA ALA A 126 -9.51 4.84 -11.98
C ALA A 126 -10.72 4.29 -11.19
N VAL A 127 -10.53 4.01 -9.89
CA VAL A 127 -11.61 3.57 -9.00
C VAL A 127 -12.66 4.70 -8.81
N GLN A 128 -12.24 5.96 -8.66
CA GLN A 128 -13.17 7.09 -8.56
C GLN A 128 -14.04 7.22 -9.83
N VAL A 129 -13.44 7.08 -11.00
CA VAL A 129 -14.19 7.12 -12.28
C VAL A 129 -15.21 5.98 -12.34
N LEU A 130 -14.82 4.76 -11.97
CA LEU A 130 -15.74 3.62 -11.94
C LEU A 130 -16.91 3.86 -10.98
N LEU A 131 -16.64 4.35 -9.77
CA LEU A 131 -17.66 4.67 -8.77
C LEU A 131 -18.59 5.79 -9.26
N ALA A 132 -18.07 6.80 -9.97
CA ALA A 132 -18.87 7.86 -10.54
C ALA A 132 -19.83 7.33 -11.61
N VAL A 133 -19.35 6.48 -12.52
CA VAL A 133 -20.19 5.83 -13.55
C VAL A 133 -21.28 4.97 -12.89
N MET A 134 -20.90 4.16 -11.89
CA MET A 134 -21.86 3.34 -11.13
C MET A 134 -22.92 4.23 -10.44
N GLY A 135 -22.49 5.26 -9.72
CA GLY A 135 -23.39 6.16 -9.01
C GLY A 135 -24.41 6.83 -9.94
N ILE A 136 -23.96 7.29 -11.13
CA ILE A 136 -24.85 7.88 -12.16
C ILE A 136 -25.82 6.83 -12.70
N ALA A 137 -25.36 5.61 -12.99
CA ALA A 137 -26.22 4.53 -13.48
C ALA A 137 -27.31 4.18 -12.45
N TYR A 138 -26.98 4.09 -11.17
CA TYR A 138 -27.95 3.83 -10.11
C TYR A 138 -28.92 4.98 -9.88
N LEU A 139 -28.52 6.25 -10.05
CA LEU A 139 -29.42 7.39 -10.06
C LEU A 139 -30.43 7.31 -11.20
N PHE A 140 -29.99 6.94 -12.40
CA PHE A 140 -30.87 6.73 -13.55
C PHE A 140 -31.87 5.61 -13.28
N LEU A 141 -31.40 4.47 -12.74
CA LEU A 141 -32.28 3.35 -12.37
C LEU A 141 -33.31 3.74 -11.30
N THR A 142 -32.97 4.63 -10.37
CA THR A 142 -33.92 5.15 -9.36
C THR A 142 -35.10 5.85 -10.03
N VAL A 143 -34.82 6.68 -11.03
CA VAL A 143 -35.88 7.41 -11.77
C VAL A 143 -36.76 6.43 -12.55
N TRP A 144 -36.14 5.41 -13.15
CA TRP A 144 -36.84 4.44 -14.00
C TRP A 144 -37.68 3.44 -13.19
N SER A 145 -37.09 2.80 -12.16
CA SER A 145 -37.72 1.73 -11.37
C SER A 145 -38.48 2.22 -10.15
N ARG A 146 -38.32 3.50 -9.77
CA ARG A 146 -38.81 4.11 -8.52
C ARG A 146 -38.36 3.37 -7.24
N ASP A 147 -37.28 2.59 -7.33
CA ASP A 147 -36.74 1.85 -6.21
C ASP A 147 -35.75 2.71 -5.41
N ARG A 148 -36.08 2.95 -4.12
CA ARG A 148 -35.30 3.78 -3.23
C ARG A 148 -33.93 3.16 -2.86
N ILE A 149 -33.75 1.84 -3.01
CA ILE A 149 -32.50 1.16 -2.71
C ILE A 149 -31.38 1.70 -3.63
N ASN A 150 -31.69 2.01 -4.88
CA ASN A 150 -30.74 2.55 -5.84
C ASN A 150 -30.15 3.91 -5.40
N ILE A 151 -30.90 4.71 -4.63
CA ILE A 151 -30.39 5.99 -4.05
C ILE A 151 -29.27 5.70 -3.05
N LEU A 152 -29.41 4.68 -2.22
CA LEU A 152 -28.38 4.32 -1.22
C LEU A 152 -27.05 3.99 -1.90
N VAL A 153 -27.07 3.21 -2.97
CA VAL A 153 -25.87 2.86 -3.75
C VAL A 153 -25.21 4.11 -4.34
N SER A 154 -26.01 5.08 -4.82
CA SER A 154 -25.49 6.34 -5.34
C SER A 154 -24.85 7.19 -4.24
N ILE A 155 -25.45 7.25 -3.06
CA ILE A 155 -24.88 7.95 -1.90
C ILE A 155 -23.58 7.31 -1.45
N GLU A 156 -23.55 5.97 -1.33
CA GLU A 156 -22.33 5.22 -0.98
C GLU A 156 -21.19 5.51 -2.00
N SER A 157 -21.50 5.53 -3.29
CA SER A 157 -20.52 5.87 -4.33
C SER A 157 -19.92 7.25 -4.12
N ILE A 158 -20.74 8.26 -3.77
CA ILE A 158 -20.27 9.61 -3.48
C ILE A 158 -19.35 9.62 -2.25
N VAL A 159 -19.76 8.94 -1.17
CA VAL A 159 -18.96 8.86 0.05
C VAL A 159 -17.58 8.24 -0.23
N PHE A 160 -17.53 7.13 -0.98
CA PHE A 160 -16.27 6.50 -1.35
C PHE A 160 -15.42 7.37 -2.27
N ILE A 161 -16.00 8.12 -3.20
CA ILE A 161 -15.30 9.09 -4.05
C ILE A 161 -14.64 10.16 -3.19
N LEU A 162 -15.36 10.73 -2.21
CA LEU A 162 -14.82 11.73 -1.30
C LEU A 162 -13.71 11.18 -0.41
N PHE A 163 -13.87 9.95 0.08
CA PHE A 163 -12.84 9.25 0.86
C PHE A 163 -11.55 9.02 0.05
N LEU A 164 -11.67 8.56 -1.19
CA LEU A 164 -10.51 8.41 -2.09
C LEU A 164 -9.90 9.77 -2.44
N GLN A 165 -10.71 10.82 -2.63
CA GLN A 165 -10.21 12.17 -2.89
C GLN A 165 -9.38 12.70 -1.72
N TYR A 166 -9.82 12.45 -0.48
CA TYR A 166 -9.02 12.77 0.70
C TYR A 166 -7.66 12.04 0.68
N GLY A 167 -7.67 10.74 0.37
CA GLY A 167 -6.44 9.94 0.23
C GLY A 167 -5.50 10.47 -0.85
N ILE A 168 -6.04 10.82 -2.03
CA ILE A 168 -5.28 11.43 -3.12
C ILE A 168 -4.66 12.75 -2.68
N SER A 169 -5.40 13.59 -1.95
CA SER A 169 -4.88 14.87 -1.43
C SER A 169 -3.75 14.65 -0.45
N LYS A 170 -3.85 13.65 0.43
CA LYS A 170 -2.78 13.26 1.36
C LYS A 170 -1.52 12.80 0.62
N MET A 171 -1.67 11.92 -0.39
CA MET A 171 -0.55 11.43 -1.20
C MET A 171 0.09 12.56 -2.02
N LYS A 172 -0.71 13.47 -2.60
CA LYS A 172 -0.18 14.65 -3.30
C LYS A 172 0.59 15.59 -2.37
N ALA A 173 0.14 15.75 -1.13
CA ALA A 173 0.87 16.57 -0.16
C ALA A 173 2.25 15.99 0.15
N LYS A 174 2.40 14.66 0.22
CA LYS A 174 3.70 13.97 0.34
C LYS A 174 4.57 14.21 -0.89
N PHE A 175 3.98 14.10 -2.09
CA PHE A 175 4.64 14.37 -3.36
C PHE A 175 5.25 15.79 -3.37
N LEU A 176 4.46 16.83 -3.07
CA LEU A 176 4.91 18.23 -3.04
C LEU A 176 5.97 18.50 -1.97
N LYS A 177 5.94 17.76 -0.85
CA LYS A 177 6.94 17.89 0.21
C LYS A 177 8.28 17.28 -0.20
N SER A 178 8.26 16.14 -0.87
CA SER A 178 9.47 15.47 -1.35
C SER A 178 10.14 16.24 -2.50
N ASP A 179 9.36 16.82 -3.42
CA ASP A 179 9.85 17.63 -4.54
C ASP A 179 10.56 18.93 -4.09
N LYS A 180 10.15 19.50 -2.96
CA LYS A 180 10.78 20.70 -2.37
C LYS A 180 12.06 20.41 -1.59
N SER A 181 12.40 19.17 -1.35
CA SER A 181 13.61 18.76 -0.62
C SER A 181 14.78 18.44 -1.55
N ILE A 182 14.61 18.65 -2.85
CA ILE A 182 15.62 18.59 -3.92
C ILE A 182 16.07 20.02 -4.28
#